data_a0c57433c37c3a700ace7a15a74f239e
#
_entry.id   a0c57433c37c3a700ace7a15a74f239e
#
_cell.length_a   1.000
_cell.length_b   1.000
_cell.length_c   1.000
_cell.angle_alpha   90.00
_cell.angle_beta   90.00
_cell.angle_gamma   90.00
#
_symmetry.space_group_name_H-M   'P 1'
#
loop_
_entity.id
_entity.type
_entity.pdbx_description
1 polymer ?
#
loop_
_entity_poly.entity_id
_entity_poly.type
_entity_poly.pdbx_seq_one_letter_code
_entity_poly.pdbx_strand_id
1 'polypeptide(L)'
;MYLPVPLFGYLCDRYSPPPLSILACTFFGAGYLLAAFTYKSGAPRDAGGEGWPFGIMVLAFVGVGAGTSCMYLSAVATCAKNFSKSTHRGFMLAVPIAAFGLSGMWQSQIGAHLLYERSPDGAKGDVDVYRYFVFLACTLVAVGLLGGIGLRIVDEEEMIDQGVESLEQSGLLDQSDFFRASNGNGRHHRTYGTIETESDTDADSDAGLDLSESMILKKQAEEARLQRKKSWLLNHATHTFLTDRTMWLLAAGFFLLTGPGEAYINNLGTIIPTLTPKHFHGPPPAGTASTHVSIIALTSTFARLLTGTLSDLFAPPSEPTIVTSTRVHFSRLVLLLPSAVLLFLAFINTALPILVPSIPELFPLSSALLGLGYGAGFSLVPIIISVVWGTANFATNWVTHPAPNTITDPLLTHPRASSP
;
A
#
# COMPACT_ATOMS: atom_id res chain seq x y z
N MET A 1 -14.14 -5.23 6.56
CA MET A 1 -13.01 -5.28 5.62
C MET A 1 -11.67 -4.97 6.27
N TYR A 2 -11.55 -4.00 7.16
CA TYR A 2 -10.26 -3.52 7.70
C TYR A 2 -9.73 -4.27 8.95
N LEU A 3 -10.51 -5.16 9.56
CA LEU A 3 -10.09 -5.90 10.76
C LEU A 3 -8.81 -6.74 10.60
N PRO A 4 -8.59 -7.50 9.50
CA PRO A 4 -7.39 -8.31 9.34
C PRO A 4 -6.17 -7.53 8.83
N VAL A 5 -6.31 -6.24 8.48
CA VAL A 5 -5.27 -5.44 7.83
C VAL A 5 -3.99 -5.29 8.68
N PRO A 6 -4.07 -5.10 10.02
CA PRO A 6 -2.86 -5.08 10.87
C PRO A 6 -2.05 -6.38 10.81
N LEU A 7 -2.74 -7.53 10.72
CA LEU A 7 -2.08 -8.83 10.56
C LEU A 7 -1.33 -8.91 9.22
N PHE A 8 -1.94 -8.42 8.14
CA PHE A 8 -1.30 -8.39 6.82
C PHE A 8 -0.09 -7.45 6.80
N GLY A 9 -0.15 -6.30 7.48
CA GLY A 9 0.99 -5.39 7.65
C GLY A 9 2.16 -6.07 8.36
N TYR A 10 1.88 -6.74 9.47
CA TYR A 10 2.88 -7.51 10.21
C TYR A 10 3.48 -8.64 9.36
N LEU A 11 2.66 -9.38 8.60
CA LEU A 11 3.15 -10.43 7.70
C LEU A 11 4.03 -9.85 6.59
N CYS A 12 3.67 -8.68 6.04
CA CYS A 12 4.45 -7.99 5.01
C CYS A 12 5.83 -7.58 5.51
N ASP A 13 5.91 -7.04 6.73
CA ASP A 13 7.19 -6.61 7.30
C ASP A 13 8.07 -7.77 7.76
N ARG A 14 7.44 -8.89 8.17
CA ARG A 14 8.16 -10.09 8.64
C ARG A 14 8.65 -10.99 7.51
N TYR A 15 7.80 -11.26 6.51
CA TYR A 15 8.04 -12.26 5.45
C TYR A 15 8.29 -11.66 4.08
N SER A 16 8.35 -10.34 3.95
CA SER A 16 8.46 -9.58 2.70
C SER A 16 7.15 -9.44 1.88
N PRO A 17 7.10 -8.52 0.89
CA PRO A 17 5.90 -8.25 0.10
C PRO A 17 5.43 -9.36 -0.86
N PRO A 18 6.30 -10.16 -1.53
CA PRO A 18 5.86 -11.13 -2.53
C PRO A 18 4.85 -12.17 -2.02
N PRO A 19 5.05 -12.83 -0.84
CA PRO A 19 4.06 -13.78 -0.31
C PRO A 19 2.69 -13.15 -0.07
N LEU A 20 2.67 -11.87 0.33
CA LEU A 20 1.42 -11.16 0.56
C LEU A 20 0.67 -10.88 -0.76
N SER A 21 1.39 -10.63 -1.86
CA SER A 21 0.79 -10.50 -3.20
C SER A 21 0.18 -11.82 -3.69
N ILE A 22 0.81 -12.97 -3.42
CA ILE A 22 0.26 -14.29 -3.73
C ILE A 22 -0.99 -14.57 -2.87
N LEU A 23 -0.97 -14.19 -1.60
CA LEU A 23 -2.14 -14.29 -0.73
C LEU A 23 -3.29 -13.42 -1.25
N ALA A 24 -3.01 -12.21 -1.74
CA ALA A 24 -4.00 -11.35 -2.38
C ALA A 24 -4.63 -12.02 -3.61
N CYS A 25 -3.83 -12.68 -4.45
CA CYS A 25 -4.26 -13.45 -5.60
C CYS A 25 -5.32 -14.50 -5.22
N THR A 26 -5.09 -15.27 -4.14
CA THR A 26 -6.04 -16.30 -3.67
C THR A 26 -7.35 -15.67 -3.16
N PHE A 27 -7.26 -14.58 -2.41
CA PHE A 27 -8.45 -13.87 -1.92
C PHE A 27 -9.27 -13.23 -3.04
N PHE A 28 -8.65 -12.62 -4.03
CA PHE A 28 -9.34 -12.05 -5.18
C PHE A 28 -10.00 -13.13 -6.04
N GLY A 29 -9.26 -14.20 -6.37
CA GLY A 29 -9.79 -15.30 -7.16
C GLY A 29 -10.99 -15.94 -6.49
N ALA A 30 -10.85 -16.38 -5.23
CA ALA A 30 -11.93 -16.99 -4.48
C ALA A 30 -13.10 -16.01 -4.26
N GLY A 31 -12.82 -14.77 -3.85
CA GLY A 31 -13.85 -13.77 -3.55
C GLY A 31 -14.69 -13.40 -4.75
N TYR A 32 -14.07 -12.99 -5.85
CA TYR A 32 -14.81 -12.59 -7.04
C TYR A 32 -15.51 -13.75 -7.76
N LEU A 33 -14.91 -14.95 -7.79
CA LEU A 33 -15.59 -16.12 -8.34
C LEU A 33 -16.79 -16.52 -7.48
N LEU A 34 -16.64 -16.51 -6.15
CA LEU A 34 -17.76 -16.77 -5.24
C LEU A 34 -18.89 -15.74 -5.43
N ALA A 35 -18.54 -14.45 -5.58
CA ALA A 35 -19.53 -13.40 -5.87
C ALA A 35 -20.22 -13.62 -7.22
N ALA A 36 -19.48 -13.99 -8.27
CA ALA A 36 -20.01 -14.27 -9.60
C ALA A 36 -21.03 -15.42 -9.57
N PHE A 37 -20.68 -16.54 -8.93
CA PHE A 37 -21.57 -17.69 -8.83
C PHE A 37 -22.77 -17.42 -7.93
N THR A 38 -22.59 -16.68 -6.84
CA THR A 38 -23.69 -16.25 -5.96
C THR A 38 -24.67 -15.37 -6.73
N TYR A 39 -24.17 -14.41 -7.51
CA TYR A 39 -25.01 -13.57 -8.36
C TYR A 39 -25.79 -14.40 -9.40
N LYS A 40 -25.10 -15.34 -10.06
CA LYS A 40 -25.72 -16.22 -11.08
C LYS A 40 -26.77 -17.16 -10.50
N SER A 41 -26.71 -17.51 -9.20
CA SER A 41 -27.69 -18.37 -8.55
C SER A 41 -29.07 -17.70 -8.37
N GLY A 42 -29.17 -16.39 -8.56
CA GLY A 42 -30.43 -15.64 -8.46
C GLY A 42 -30.69 -15.04 -7.08
N ALA A 43 -31.92 -14.58 -6.85
CA ALA A 43 -32.31 -13.96 -5.59
C ALA A 43 -32.18 -14.93 -4.40
N PRO A 44 -31.73 -14.45 -3.23
CA PRO A 44 -31.55 -15.33 -2.06
C PRO A 44 -32.88 -15.86 -1.54
N ARG A 45 -32.84 -17.00 -0.87
CA ARG A 45 -34.03 -17.67 -0.32
C ARG A 45 -34.79 -16.80 0.67
N ASP A 46 -34.08 -16.00 1.46
CA ASP A 46 -34.67 -15.07 2.42
C ASP A 46 -35.49 -13.94 1.76
N ALA A 47 -35.26 -13.68 0.45
CA ALA A 47 -36.01 -12.73 -0.38
C ALA A 47 -37.04 -13.45 -1.30
N GLY A 48 -37.33 -14.73 -1.07
CA GLY A 48 -38.29 -15.49 -1.88
C GLY A 48 -37.75 -16.09 -3.17
N GLY A 49 -36.44 -16.10 -3.37
CA GLY A 49 -35.75 -16.73 -4.51
C GLY A 49 -35.28 -18.17 -4.22
N GLU A 50 -34.64 -18.79 -5.21
CA GLU A 50 -34.01 -20.11 -5.10
C GLU A 50 -32.48 -20.03 -4.99
N GLY A 51 -31.93 -18.82 -4.97
CA GLY A 51 -30.49 -18.56 -4.95
C GLY A 51 -29.81 -18.86 -3.60
N TRP A 52 -28.51 -18.63 -3.58
CA TRP A 52 -27.68 -18.83 -2.39
C TRP A 52 -27.99 -17.81 -1.31
N PRO A 53 -27.77 -18.16 0.00
CA PRO A 53 -27.97 -17.23 1.10
C PRO A 53 -27.13 -15.96 0.95
N PHE A 54 -27.66 -14.81 1.35
CA PHE A 54 -26.99 -13.50 1.28
C PHE A 54 -25.61 -13.51 2.01
N GLY A 55 -25.48 -14.29 3.08
CA GLY A 55 -24.23 -14.43 3.83
C GLY A 55 -23.04 -14.90 2.98
N ILE A 56 -23.27 -15.67 1.91
CA ILE A 56 -22.22 -16.10 0.98
C ILE A 56 -21.69 -14.91 0.17
N MET A 57 -22.55 -14.00 -0.27
CA MET A 57 -22.13 -12.76 -0.95
C MET A 57 -21.32 -11.87 0.00
N VAL A 58 -21.73 -11.76 1.27
CA VAL A 58 -20.94 -11.02 2.28
C VAL A 58 -19.56 -11.64 2.46
N LEU A 59 -19.47 -12.97 2.56
CA LEU A 59 -18.20 -13.69 2.66
C LEU A 59 -17.30 -13.43 1.44
N ALA A 60 -17.88 -13.46 0.24
CA ALA A 60 -17.18 -13.15 -1.00
C ALA A 60 -16.53 -11.75 -0.95
N PHE A 61 -17.28 -10.73 -0.54
CA PHE A 61 -16.77 -9.37 -0.42
C PHE A 61 -15.79 -9.17 0.76
N VAL A 62 -15.89 -9.97 1.83
CA VAL A 62 -14.84 -10.01 2.87
C VAL A 62 -13.53 -10.50 2.27
N GLY A 63 -13.57 -11.56 1.44
CA GLY A 63 -12.41 -12.06 0.71
C GLY A 63 -11.81 -11.01 -0.23
N VAL A 64 -12.66 -10.34 -1.04
CA VAL A 64 -12.23 -9.23 -1.93
C VAL A 64 -11.54 -8.12 -1.14
N GLY A 65 -12.12 -7.72 0.02
CA GLY A 65 -11.53 -6.69 0.87
C GLY A 65 -10.19 -7.08 1.48
N ALA A 66 -10.03 -8.35 1.89
CA ALA A 66 -8.76 -8.89 2.34
C ALA A 66 -7.72 -8.89 1.21
N GLY A 67 -8.09 -9.32 0.01
CA GLY A 67 -7.25 -9.28 -1.19
C GLY A 67 -6.78 -7.86 -1.53
N THR A 68 -7.69 -6.89 -1.51
CA THR A 68 -7.37 -5.47 -1.74
C THR A 68 -6.33 -4.95 -0.74
N SER A 69 -6.52 -5.28 0.54
CA SER A 69 -5.60 -4.85 1.60
C SER A 69 -4.21 -5.48 1.41
N CYS A 70 -4.12 -6.79 1.12
CA CYS A 70 -2.87 -7.48 0.88
C CYS A 70 -2.12 -6.91 -0.34
N MET A 71 -2.82 -6.70 -1.46
CA MET A 71 -2.22 -6.17 -2.69
C MET A 71 -1.72 -4.74 -2.51
N TYR A 72 -2.55 -3.87 -1.91
CA TYR A 72 -2.19 -2.49 -1.64
C TYR A 72 -0.96 -2.39 -0.74
N LEU A 73 -0.95 -3.14 0.39
CA LEU A 73 0.17 -3.13 1.33
C LEU A 73 1.45 -3.66 0.70
N SER A 74 1.39 -4.75 -0.07
CA SER A 74 2.57 -5.30 -0.73
C SER A 74 3.21 -4.29 -1.69
N ALA A 75 2.41 -3.58 -2.51
CA ALA A 75 2.91 -2.59 -3.44
C ALA A 75 3.49 -1.35 -2.74
N VAL A 76 2.74 -0.77 -1.79
CA VAL A 76 3.14 0.47 -1.11
C VAL A 76 4.35 0.23 -0.18
N ALA A 77 4.40 -0.90 0.53
CA ALA A 77 5.54 -1.26 1.38
C ALA A 77 6.81 -1.50 0.56
N THR A 78 6.70 -2.14 -0.61
CA THR A 78 7.85 -2.31 -1.51
C THR A 78 8.42 -0.97 -1.94
N CYS A 79 7.57 -0.03 -2.38
CA CYS A 79 8.01 1.32 -2.75
C CYS A 79 8.60 2.09 -1.55
N ALA A 80 7.97 1.99 -0.36
CA ALA A 80 8.45 2.68 0.84
C ALA A 80 9.86 2.21 1.24
N LYS A 81 10.13 0.91 1.13
CA LYS A 81 11.42 0.31 1.51
C LYS A 81 12.50 0.57 0.47
N ASN A 82 12.20 0.33 -0.82
CA ASN A 82 13.17 0.50 -1.91
C ASN A 82 13.58 1.96 -2.14
N PHE A 83 12.68 2.91 -1.92
CA PHE A 83 12.98 4.34 -2.11
C PHE A 83 13.15 5.12 -0.80
N SER A 84 13.50 4.43 0.29
CA SER A 84 13.62 5.04 1.63
C SER A 84 14.67 6.16 1.70
N LYS A 85 15.79 6.01 0.99
CA LYS A 85 16.91 6.96 0.93
C LYS A 85 16.81 7.95 -0.25
N SER A 86 15.83 7.78 -1.15
CA SER A 86 15.68 8.62 -2.35
C SER A 86 15.25 10.05 -2.02
N THR A 87 15.79 11.04 -2.75
CA THR A 87 15.36 12.44 -2.71
C THR A 87 13.91 12.62 -3.18
N HIS A 88 13.41 11.71 -4.03
CA HIS A 88 12.04 11.69 -4.56
C HIS A 88 11.15 10.67 -3.84
N ARG A 89 11.40 10.41 -2.57
CA ARG A 89 10.70 9.41 -1.77
C ARG A 89 9.18 9.62 -1.74
N GLY A 90 8.73 10.86 -1.60
CA GLY A 90 7.30 11.18 -1.57
C GLY A 90 6.63 10.88 -2.90
N PHE A 91 7.24 11.27 -4.02
CA PHE A 91 6.73 10.95 -5.35
C PHE A 91 6.68 9.43 -5.59
N MET A 92 7.78 8.71 -5.30
CA MET A 92 7.85 7.27 -5.51
C MET A 92 6.81 6.51 -4.67
N LEU A 93 6.52 6.97 -3.45
CA LEU A 93 5.48 6.40 -2.62
C LEU A 93 4.07 6.75 -3.13
N ALA A 94 3.90 7.93 -3.73
CA ALA A 94 2.63 8.35 -4.32
C ALA A 94 2.23 7.56 -5.57
N VAL A 95 3.19 7.01 -6.36
CA VAL A 95 2.92 6.29 -7.61
C VAL A 95 1.99 5.08 -7.42
N PRO A 96 2.28 4.08 -6.54
CA PRO A 96 1.39 2.94 -6.36
C PRO A 96 0.03 3.37 -5.78
N ILE A 97 0.00 4.39 -4.93
CA ILE A 97 -1.23 4.94 -4.38
C ILE A 97 -2.08 5.61 -5.48
N ALA A 98 -1.44 6.32 -6.41
CA ALA A 98 -2.09 6.92 -7.56
C ALA A 98 -2.64 5.87 -8.54
N ALA A 99 -1.87 4.83 -8.82
CA ALA A 99 -2.30 3.69 -9.65
C ALA A 99 -3.52 2.99 -9.06
N PHE A 100 -3.55 2.81 -7.73
CA PHE A 100 -4.73 2.29 -7.03
C PHE A 100 -5.96 3.18 -7.24
N GLY A 101 -5.83 4.52 -7.15
CA GLY A 101 -6.92 5.44 -7.42
C GLY A 101 -7.46 5.39 -8.85
N LEU A 102 -6.58 5.18 -9.82
CA LEU A 102 -6.93 5.09 -11.23
C LEU A 102 -7.62 3.77 -11.60
N SER A 103 -7.39 2.71 -10.80
CA SER A 103 -7.92 1.37 -11.09
C SER A 103 -9.43 1.34 -11.22
N GLY A 104 -10.17 2.07 -10.39
CA GLY A 104 -11.63 2.15 -10.43
C GLY A 104 -12.17 2.74 -11.74
N MET A 105 -11.46 3.71 -12.34
CA MET A 105 -11.87 4.32 -13.59
C MET A 105 -11.83 3.33 -14.75
N TRP A 106 -10.70 2.70 -15.02
CA TRP A 106 -10.59 1.80 -16.17
C TRP A 106 -11.46 0.55 -16.01
N GLN A 107 -11.61 0.03 -14.79
CA GLN A 107 -12.49 -1.09 -14.49
C GLN A 107 -13.97 -0.74 -14.75
N SER A 108 -14.42 0.42 -14.27
CA SER A 108 -15.80 0.89 -14.52
C SER A 108 -16.07 1.14 -16.01
N GLN A 109 -15.09 1.67 -16.76
CA GLN A 109 -15.20 1.87 -18.19
C GLN A 109 -15.29 0.56 -18.96
N ILE A 110 -14.51 -0.45 -18.60
CA ILE A 110 -14.60 -1.80 -19.19
C ILE A 110 -15.96 -2.41 -18.89
N GLY A 111 -16.45 -2.34 -17.65
CA GLY A 111 -17.78 -2.81 -17.28
C GLY A 111 -18.86 -2.15 -18.12
N ALA A 112 -18.83 -0.82 -18.20
CA ALA A 112 -19.85 -0.05 -18.90
C ALA A 112 -19.82 -0.18 -20.45
N HIS A 113 -18.65 -0.44 -21.06
CA HIS A 113 -18.52 -0.40 -22.53
C HIS A 113 -18.28 -1.77 -23.18
N LEU A 114 -17.75 -2.74 -22.46
CA LEU A 114 -17.40 -4.05 -23.00
C LEU A 114 -18.25 -5.19 -22.41
N LEU A 115 -18.65 -5.09 -21.14
CA LEU A 115 -19.33 -6.14 -20.39
C LEU A 115 -20.77 -5.74 -20.05
N TYR A 116 -21.57 -5.43 -21.08
CA TYR A 116 -22.97 -5.06 -20.90
C TYR A 116 -23.91 -6.14 -21.49
N GLU A 117 -25.10 -6.24 -20.93
CA GLU A 117 -26.17 -7.06 -21.48
C GLU A 117 -26.77 -6.39 -22.71
N ARG A 118 -27.12 -7.19 -23.72
CA ARG A 118 -27.88 -6.68 -24.88
C ARG A 118 -29.35 -6.91 -24.64
N SER A 119 -30.13 -5.83 -24.69
CA SER A 119 -31.59 -5.92 -24.70
C SER A 119 -32.07 -6.64 -25.98
N PRO A 120 -33.25 -7.32 -25.94
CA PRO A 120 -33.84 -7.94 -27.14
C PRO A 120 -33.97 -6.98 -28.33
N ASP A 121 -34.10 -5.70 -28.06
CA ASP A 121 -34.21 -4.62 -29.08
C ASP A 121 -32.85 -4.17 -29.64
N GLY A 122 -31.75 -4.85 -29.29
CA GLY A 122 -30.39 -4.48 -29.70
C GLY A 122 -29.79 -3.29 -28.99
N ALA A 123 -30.52 -2.64 -28.09
CA ALA A 123 -30.05 -1.53 -27.29
C ALA A 123 -29.06 -2.02 -26.19
N LYS A 124 -28.15 -1.12 -25.80
CA LYS A 124 -27.21 -1.36 -24.71
C LYS A 124 -27.98 -1.38 -23.38
N GLY A 125 -27.92 -2.52 -22.69
CA GLY A 125 -28.49 -2.72 -21.36
C GLY A 125 -27.51 -2.39 -20.23
N ASP A 126 -27.81 -2.89 -19.04
CA ASP A 126 -26.97 -2.76 -17.85
C ASP A 126 -25.70 -3.60 -17.94
N VAL A 127 -24.77 -3.42 -17.01
CA VAL A 127 -23.54 -4.19 -16.92
C VAL A 127 -23.87 -5.66 -16.61
N ASP A 128 -23.33 -6.61 -17.38
CA ASP A 128 -23.37 -8.04 -17.07
C ASP A 128 -22.50 -8.31 -15.86
N VAL A 129 -23.13 -8.36 -14.68
CA VAL A 129 -22.46 -8.46 -13.38
C VAL A 129 -21.67 -9.76 -13.23
N TYR A 130 -22.21 -10.88 -13.80
CA TYR A 130 -21.50 -12.17 -13.75
C TYR A 130 -20.19 -12.11 -14.52
N ARG A 131 -20.21 -11.65 -15.76
CA ARG A 131 -19.02 -11.51 -16.61
C ARG A 131 -18.05 -10.50 -16.03
N TYR A 132 -18.55 -9.43 -15.44
CA TYR A 132 -17.75 -8.41 -14.78
C TYR A 132 -16.97 -8.96 -13.58
N PHE A 133 -17.61 -9.74 -12.71
CA PHE A 133 -16.92 -10.38 -11.58
C PHE A 133 -15.90 -11.42 -12.03
N VAL A 134 -16.19 -12.21 -13.06
CA VAL A 134 -15.22 -13.17 -13.63
C VAL A 134 -14.03 -12.42 -14.25
N PHE A 135 -14.26 -11.33 -14.97
CA PHE A 135 -13.21 -10.47 -15.51
C PHE A 135 -12.30 -9.93 -14.40
N LEU A 136 -12.87 -9.40 -13.30
CA LEU A 136 -12.12 -8.91 -12.15
C LEU A 136 -11.31 -10.04 -11.49
N ALA A 137 -11.90 -11.22 -11.31
CA ALA A 137 -11.18 -12.38 -10.77
C ALA A 137 -9.94 -12.70 -11.60
N CYS A 138 -10.09 -12.88 -12.90
CA CYS A 138 -8.97 -13.21 -13.80
C CYS A 138 -7.89 -12.14 -13.82
N THR A 139 -8.29 -10.87 -13.93
CA THR A 139 -7.36 -9.74 -14.01
C THR A 139 -6.56 -9.58 -12.71
N LEU A 140 -7.22 -9.61 -11.55
CA LEU A 140 -6.57 -9.41 -10.26
C LEU A 140 -5.73 -10.61 -9.83
N VAL A 141 -6.12 -11.84 -10.24
CA VAL A 141 -5.27 -13.03 -10.09
C VAL A 141 -4.00 -12.88 -10.91
N ALA A 142 -4.09 -12.46 -12.17
CA ALA A 142 -2.92 -12.25 -13.02
C ALA A 142 -1.99 -11.16 -12.43
N VAL A 143 -2.54 -10.02 -11.99
CA VAL A 143 -1.78 -8.95 -11.35
C VAL A 143 -1.14 -9.42 -10.04
N GLY A 144 -1.85 -10.22 -9.24
CA GLY A 144 -1.33 -10.78 -7.98
C GLY A 144 -0.15 -11.73 -8.19
N LEU A 145 -0.20 -12.57 -9.23
CA LEU A 145 0.90 -13.44 -9.62
C LEU A 145 2.11 -12.62 -10.11
N LEU A 146 1.88 -11.62 -10.95
CA LEU A 146 2.94 -10.70 -11.39
C LEU A 146 3.57 -9.96 -10.21
N GLY A 147 2.75 -9.52 -9.23
CA GLY A 147 3.23 -8.91 -8.01
C GLY A 147 4.08 -9.87 -7.15
N GLY A 148 3.70 -11.15 -7.09
CA GLY A 148 4.49 -12.18 -6.40
C GLY A 148 5.90 -12.39 -6.98
N ILE A 149 6.08 -12.11 -8.27
CA ILE A 149 7.38 -12.20 -8.95
C ILE A 149 8.14 -10.87 -8.87
N GLY A 150 7.43 -9.73 -9.05
CA GLY A 150 8.04 -8.41 -9.26
C GLY A 150 8.27 -7.59 -8.00
N LEU A 151 7.48 -7.80 -6.93
CA LEU A 151 7.57 -6.99 -5.70
C LEU A 151 8.70 -7.48 -4.80
N ARG A 152 9.94 -7.15 -5.14
CA ARG A 152 11.12 -7.49 -4.34
C ARG A 152 11.64 -6.27 -3.60
N ILE A 153 12.08 -6.46 -2.36
CA ILE A 153 12.87 -5.47 -1.66
C ILE A 153 14.31 -5.65 -2.14
N VAL A 154 14.88 -4.58 -2.63
CA VAL A 154 16.26 -4.54 -3.11
C VAL A 154 17.11 -3.95 -1.99
N ASP A 155 18.09 -4.72 -1.51
CA ASP A 155 19.11 -4.20 -0.60
C ASP A 155 20.14 -3.45 -1.44
N GLU A 156 20.19 -2.14 -1.28
CA GLU A 156 21.06 -1.26 -2.06
C GLU A 156 22.55 -1.56 -1.78
N GLU A 157 22.87 -1.91 -0.54
CA GLU A 157 24.25 -2.27 -0.15
C GLU A 157 24.69 -3.57 -0.82
N GLU A 158 23.83 -4.59 -0.83
CA GLU A 158 24.11 -5.86 -1.50
C GLU A 158 24.25 -5.70 -3.02
N MET A 159 23.44 -4.82 -3.66
CA MET A 159 23.59 -4.52 -5.09
C MET A 159 24.86 -3.76 -5.43
N ILE A 160 25.28 -2.84 -4.56
CA ILE A 160 26.56 -2.12 -4.73
C ILE A 160 27.71 -3.09 -4.59
N ASP A 161 27.70 -3.96 -3.58
CA ASP A 161 28.74 -4.96 -3.36
C ASP A 161 28.85 -5.94 -4.53
N GLN A 162 27.71 -6.47 -5.03
CA GLN A 162 27.68 -7.30 -6.23
C GLN A 162 28.14 -6.55 -7.49
N GLY A 163 27.80 -5.25 -7.60
CA GLY A 163 28.24 -4.39 -8.67
C GLY A 163 29.75 -4.16 -8.64
N VAL A 164 30.32 -3.90 -7.47
CA VAL A 164 31.78 -3.76 -7.25
C VAL A 164 32.49 -5.07 -7.57
N GLU A 165 32.01 -6.20 -7.05
CA GLU A 165 32.58 -7.51 -7.33
C GLU A 165 32.55 -7.88 -8.82
N SER A 166 31.47 -7.56 -9.52
CA SER A 166 31.37 -7.79 -10.97
C SER A 166 32.33 -6.87 -11.78
N LEU A 167 32.55 -5.65 -11.31
CA LEU A 167 33.52 -4.73 -11.90
C LEU A 167 34.96 -5.14 -11.62
N GLU A 168 35.26 -5.69 -10.44
CA GLU A 168 36.56 -6.28 -10.13
C GLU A 168 36.84 -7.50 -10.99
N GLN A 169 35.87 -8.43 -11.13
CA GLN A 169 35.99 -9.60 -11.99
C GLN A 169 36.17 -9.24 -13.47
N SER A 170 35.59 -8.12 -13.93
CA SER A 170 35.75 -7.65 -15.31
C SER A 170 37.07 -6.90 -15.57
N GLY A 171 37.88 -6.64 -14.54
CA GLY A 171 39.15 -5.89 -14.64
C GLY A 171 38.98 -4.41 -14.96
N LEU A 172 37.76 -3.89 -14.96
CA LEU A 172 37.47 -2.48 -15.27
C LEU A 172 37.91 -1.53 -14.15
N LEU A 173 37.95 -2.02 -12.90
CA LEU A 173 38.42 -1.24 -11.75
C LEU A 173 39.94 -1.00 -11.80
N ASP A 174 40.73 -1.98 -12.29
CA ASP A 174 42.18 -1.85 -12.44
C ASP A 174 42.60 -0.85 -13.55
N GLN A 175 41.69 -0.56 -14.49
CA GLN A 175 41.94 0.41 -15.56
C GLN A 175 41.54 1.84 -15.20
N SER A 176 40.80 2.07 -14.10
CA SER A 176 40.38 3.43 -13.72
C SER A 176 41.43 4.10 -12.84
N ASP A 177 41.98 5.24 -13.31
CA ASP A 177 42.95 6.03 -12.57
C ASP A 177 42.46 6.55 -11.21
N PHE A 178 41.12 6.55 -11.00
CA PHE A 178 40.49 6.95 -9.75
C PHE A 178 40.76 5.98 -8.60
N PHE A 179 40.80 4.67 -8.88
CA PHE A 179 41.08 3.63 -7.86
C PHE A 179 42.59 3.35 -7.72
N ARG A 180 43.39 3.68 -8.73
CA ARG A 180 44.84 3.52 -8.72
C ARG A 180 45.54 4.48 -7.74
N ALA A 181 44.95 5.64 -7.46
CA ALA A 181 45.49 6.65 -6.54
C ALA A 181 45.34 6.30 -5.05
N SER A 182 44.53 5.29 -4.68
CA SER A 182 44.26 4.91 -3.29
C SER A 182 45.25 3.90 -2.71
N ASN A 183 46.19 3.36 -3.49
CA ASN A 183 47.16 2.33 -3.04
C ASN A 183 48.47 2.89 -2.46
N GLY A 184 48.49 4.16 -2.08
CA GLY A 184 49.60 4.82 -1.42
C GLY A 184 49.32 5.17 0.03
N ASN A 185 49.73 4.33 0.96
CA ASN A 185 49.86 4.55 2.41
C ASN A 185 48.59 4.77 3.25
N GLY A 186 48.17 3.72 3.96
CA GLY A 186 47.29 3.86 5.11
C GLY A 186 46.59 2.56 5.50
N ARG A 187 47.30 1.67 6.20
CA ARG A 187 46.77 0.49 6.90
C ARG A 187 45.52 0.84 7.69
N HIS A 188 44.35 0.39 7.23
CA HIS A 188 43.28 -0.13 8.06
C HIS A 188 42.41 -1.08 7.24
N HIS A 189 42.93 -2.28 7.10
CA HIS A 189 42.23 -3.44 6.59
C HIS A 189 41.28 -3.92 7.69
N ARG A 190 40.01 -3.71 7.55
CA ARG A 190 38.99 -4.54 8.19
C ARG A 190 38.76 -5.74 7.29
N THR A 191 39.62 -6.72 7.45
CA THR A 191 39.47 -8.05 6.86
C THR A 191 38.30 -8.75 7.54
N TYR A 192 37.23 -8.93 6.83
CA TYR A 192 36.23 -9.94 7.17
C TYR A 192 36.75 -11.27 6.64
N GLY A 193 37.25 -12.08 7.58
CA GLY A 193 37.34 -13.53 7.58
C GLY A 193 37.67 -14.26 6.28
N THR A 194 38.91 -14.14 5.77
CA THR A 194 39.48 -15.18 4.92
C THR A 194 40.05 -16.24 5.85
N ILE A 195 39.51 -17.43 5.83
CA ILE A 195 40.09 -18.62 6.47
C ILE A 195 41.26 -19.02 5.60
N GLU A 196 42.49 -18.76 6.08
CA GLU A 196 43.70 -19.35 5.53
C GLU A 196 43.62 -20.87 5.71
N THR A 197 43.58 -21.57 4.59
CA THR A 197 43.75 -23.01 4.58
C THR A 197 45.26 -23.29 4.57
N GLU A 198 45.86 -23.51 5.72
CA GLU A 198 47.12 -24.21 5.79
C GLU A 198 46.89 -25.68 5.44
N SER A 199 47.51 -26.11 4.35
CA SER A 199 47.67 -27.50 3.97
C SER A 199 48.71 -28.13 4.87
N ASP A 200 48.33 -29.17 5.62
CA ASP A 200 49.19 -30.31 5.81
C ASP A 200 48.40 -31.53 6.29
N THR A 201 48.55 -32.59 5.45
CA THR A 201 48.59 -34.04 5.71
C THR A 201 47.45 -34.75 6.46
N ASP A 202 46.89 -35.69 5.70
CA ASP A 202 46.47 -37.05 6.03
C ASP A 202 45.92 -37.37 7.42
N ALA A 203 44.62 -37.58 7.49
CA ALA A 203 43.95 -38.73 8.11
C ALA A 203 42.43 -38.46 8.36
N ASP A 204 41.63 -39.47 8.09
CA ASP A 204 40.24 -39.70 8.52
C ASP A 204 39.12 -38.98 7.81
N SER A 205 38.54 -39.73 6.88
CA SER A 205 37.29 -39.40 6.14
C SER A 205 36.02 -39.37 7.01
N ASP A 206 36.11 -39.54 8.31
CA ASP A 206 34.95 -39.53 9.25
C ASP A 206 34.82 -38.19 9.99
N ALA A 207 35.92 -37.41 10.11
CA ALA A 207 35.88 -36.08 10.75
C ALA A 207 35.28 -34.98 9.88
N GLY A 208 35.20 -35.16 8.55
CA GLY A 208 34.67 -34.17 7.60
C GLY A 208 33.17 -34.00 7.62
N LEU A 209 32.42 -35.05 7.94
CA LEU A 209 30.95 -35.04 8.03
C LEU A 209 30.48 -34.30 9.30
N ASP A 210 31.18 -34.51 10.42
CA ASP A 210 30.82 -33.87 11.71
C ASP A 210 31.11 -32.36 11.71
N LEU A 211 32.17 -31.93 11.00
CA LEU A 211 32.51 -30.50 10.81
C LEU A 211 31.45 -29.77 9.93
N SER A 212 30.96 -30.43 8.88
CA SER A 212 29.93 -29.82 8.00
C SER A 212 28.61 -29.70 8.72
N GLU A 213 28.23 -30.71 9.51
CA GLU A 213 26.97 -30.69 10.28
C GLU A 213 27.03 -29.65 11.40
N SER A 214 28.16 -29.51 12.08
CA SER A 214 28.39 -28.49 13.11
C SER A 214 28.36 -27.05 12.53
N MET A 215 28.86 -26.86 11.31
CA MET A 215 28.79 -25.56 10.61
C MET A 215 27.35 -25.22 10.17
N ILE A 216 26.59 -26.20 9.68
CA ILE A 216 25.17 -26.03 9.33
C ILE A 216 24.34 -25.68 10.57
N LEU A 217 24.55 -26.38 11.68
CA LEU A 217 23.87 -26.10 12.95
C LEU A 217 24.22 -24.71 13.50
N LYS A 218 25.49 -24.28 13.42
CA LYS A 218 25.91 -22.92 13.80
C LYS A 218 25.24 -21.86 12.93
N LYS A 219 25.20 -22.06 11.61
CA LYS A 219 24.54 -21.14 10.68
C LYS A 219 23.03 -21.06 10.95
N GLN A 220 22.36 -22.18 11.18
CA GLN A 220 20.94 -22.21 11.55
C GLN A 220 20.67 -21.52 12.90
N ALA A 221 21.55 -21.69 13.89
CA ALA A 221 21.43 -21.04 15.19
C ALA A 221 21.63 -19.51 15.08
N GLU A 222 22.54 -19.06 14.22
CA GLU A 222 22.78 -17.64 13.95
C GLU A 222 21.61 -17.01 13.20
N GLU A 223 21.08 -17.67 12.17
CA GLU A 223 19.88 -17.23 11.46
C GLU A 223 18.66 -17.15 12.40
N ALA A 224 18.47 -18.16 13.27
CA ALA A 224 17.39 -18.13 14.26
C ALA A 224 17.58 -17.00 15.29
N ARG A 225 18.82 -16.68 15.67
CA ARG A 225 19.13 -15.54 16.55
C ARG A 225 18.84 -14.21 15.88
N LEU A 226 19.21 -14.06 14.62
CA LEU A 226 18.91 -12.86 13.81
C LEU A 226 17.42 -12.68 13.63
N GLN A 227 16.67 -13.74 13.34
CA GLN A 227 15.22 -13.70 13.23
C GLN A 227 14.54 -13.31 14.55
N ARG A 228 15.00 -13.84 15.69
CA ARG A 228 14.50 -13.44 17.02
C ARG A 228 14.78 -11.97 17.32
N LYS A 229 15.97 -11.50 17.00
CA LYS A 229 16.36 -10.09 17.16
C LYS A 229 15.48 -9.18 16.28
N LYS A 230 15.26 -9.56 15.03
CA LYS A 230 14.39 -8.84 14.09
C LYS A 230 12.95 -8.80 14.59
N SER A 231 12.42 -9.91 15.06
CA SER A 231 11.04 -9.96 15.62
C SER A 231 10.90 -9.11 16.87
N TRP A 232 11.91 -9.11 17.75
CA TRP A 232 11.88 -8.27 18.94
C TRP A 232 11.93 -6.78 18.59
N LEU A 233 12.79 -6.38 17.65
CA LEU A 233 12.88 -4.99 17.17
C LEU A 233 11.57 -4.54 16.52
N LEU A 234 10.93 -5.39 15.71
CA LEU A 234 9.63 -5.15 15.10
C LEU A 234 8.56 -4.90 16.16
N ASN A 235 8.47 -5.76 17.16
CA ASN A 235 7.49 -5.65 18.22
C ASN A 235 7.71 -4.38 19.06
N HIS A 236 8.96 -4.08 19.41
CA HIS A 236 9.33 -2.88 20.17
C HIS A 236 8.99 -1.60 19.37
N ALA A 237 9.34 -1.52 18.10
CA ALA A 237 9.05 -0.37 17.26
C ALA A 237 7.54 -0.18 17.06
N THR A 238 6.77 -1.27 16.90
CA THR A 238 5.30 -1.21 16.83
C THR A 238 4.69 -0.74 18.15
N HIS A 239 5.19 -1.19 19.27
CA HIS A 239 4.74 -0.72 20.59
C HIS A 239 5.01 0.78 20.77
N THR A 240 6.21 1.25 20.41
CA THR A 240 6.58 2.67 20.45
C THR A 240 5.66 3.52 19.57
N PHE A 241 5.36 3.02 18.34
CA PHE A 241 4.42 3.67 17.43
C PHE A 241 3.02 3.79 18.03
N LEU A 242 2.48 2.71 18.62
CA LEU A 242 1.14 2.69 19.21
C LEU A 242 1.01 3.53 20.49
N THR A 243 2.10 3.77 21.21
CA THR A 243 2.12 4.61 22.41
C THR A 243 2.34 6.09 22.10
N ASP A 244 2.70 6.43 20.87
CA ASP A 244 2.92 7.81 20.44
C ASP A 244 1.57 8.55 20.25
N ARG A 245 1.37 9.63 21.00
CA ARG A 245 0.17 10.48 20.91
C ARG A 245 0.03 11.15 19.55
N THR A 246 1.15 11.47 18.90
CA THR A 246 1.14 12.11 17.58
C THR A 246 0.58 11.20 16.50
N MET A 247 0.82 9.89 16.63
CA MET A 247 0.22 8.88 15.76
C MET A 247 -1.31 8.90 15.86
N TRP A 248 -1.86 8.92 17.08
CA TRP A 248 -3.32 8.92 17.29
C TRP A 248 -3.99 10.18 16.76
N LEU A 249 -3.33 11.36 16.89
CA LEU A 249 -3.82 12.60 16.31
C LEU A 249 -3.80 12.56 14.77
N LEU A 250 -2.73 12.04 14.18
CA LEU A 250 -2.64 11.83 12.72
C LEU A 250 -3.71 10.85 12.25
N ALA A 251 -3.93 9.77 12.99
CA ALA A 251 -4.96 8.77 12.73
C ALA A 251 -6.36 9.37 12.74
N ALA A 252 -6.69 10.13 13.78
CA ALA A 252 -7.97 10.81 13.88
C ALA A 252 -8.17 11.82 12.73
N GLY A 253 -7.15 12.60 12.41
CA GLY A 253 -7.17 13.53 11.28
C GLY A 253 -7.39 12.81 9.95
N PHE A 254 -6.71 11.70 9.71
CA PHE A 254 -6.88 10.89 8.51
C PHE A 254 -8.27 10.26 8.44
N PHE A 255 -8.79 9.72 9.53
CA PHE A 255 -10.14 9.17 9.61
C PHE A 255 -11.21 10.23 9.28
N LEU A 256 -11.10 11.43 9.86
CA LEU A 256 -12.02 12.53 9.61
C LEU A 256 -11.91 13.10 8.19
N LEU A 257 -10.76 12.97 7.56
CA LEU A 257 -10.54 13.42 6.19
C LEU A 257 -11.04 12.39 5.17
N THR A 258 -10.78 11.10 5.38
CA THR A 258 -11.09 10.06 4.40
C THR A 258 -12.50 9.49 4.55
N GLY A 259 -13.03 9.38 5.78
CA GLY A 259 -14.35 8.81 6.05
C GLY A 259 -15.48 9.47 5.26
N PRO A 260 -15.64 10.80 5.29
CA PRO A 260 -16.63 11.48 4.50
C PRO A 260 -16.43 11.30 2.98
N GLY A 261 -15.18 11.26 2.51
CA GLY A 261 -14.87 11.01 1.10
C GLY A 261 -15.35 9.63 0.63
N GLU A 262 -15.08 8.59 1.41
CA GLU A 262 -15.60 7.23 1.16
C GLU A 262 -17.13 7.19 1.20
N ALA A 263 -17.74 7.85 2.18
CA ALA A 263 -19.21 7.93 2.27
C ALA A 263 -19.81 8.58 1.05
N TYR A 264 -19.21 9.65 0.51
CA TYR A 264 -19.68 10.31 -0.70
C TYR A 264 -19.57 9.38 -1.91
N ILE A 265 -18.44 8.74 -2.12
CA ILE A 265 -18.20 7.84 -3.27
C ILE A 265 -19.19 6.67 -3.25
N ASN A 266 -19.38 6.03 -2.10
CA ASN A 266 -20.27 4.89 -1.94
C ASN A 266 -21.75 5.25 -2.11
N ASN A 267 -22.13 6.51 -1.88
CA ASN A 267 -23.50 6.97 -2.00
C ASN A 267 -23.81 7.73 -3.30
N LEU A 268 -22.89 7.79 -4.27
CA LEU A 268 -23.14 8.45 -5.56
C LEU A 268 -24.41 7.96 -6.25
N GLY A 269 -24.67 6.65 -6.20
CA GLY A 269 -25.86 6.02 -6.79
C GLY A 269 -27.18 6.48 -6.17
N THR A 270 -27.17 6.94 -4.92
CA THR A 270 -28.35 7.50 -4.23
C THR A 270 -28.42 9.02 -4.33
N ILE A 271 -27.28 9.72 -4.33
CA ILE A 271 -27.23 11.18 -4.41
C ILE A 271 -27.72 11.68 -5.77
N ILE A 272 -27.22 11.09 -6.87
CA ILE A 272 -27.55 11.53 -8.23
C ILE A 272 -29.06 11.52 -8.52
N PRO A 273 -29.82 10.46 -8.21
CA PRO A 273 -31.28 10.47 -8.39
C PRO A 273 -32.00 11.54 -7.58
N THR A 274 -31.51 11.91 -6.39
CA THR A 274 -32.13 12.98 -5.60
C THR A 274 -31.94 14.36 -6.21
N LEU A 275 -30.94 14.57 -7.05
CA LEU A 275 -30.68 15.80 -7.79
C LEU A 275 -31.37 15.85 -9.14
N THR A 276 -32.02 14.75 -9.56
CA THR A 276 -32.73 14.67 -10.84
C THR A 276 -34.22 14.91 -10.64
N PRO A 277 -34.83 15.88 -11.34
CA PRO A 277 -36.28 16.12 -11.24
C PRO A 277 -37.08 14.87 -11.65
N LYS A 278 -38.17 14.58 -10.91
CA LYS A 278 -38.99 13.36 -11.10
C LYS A 278 -39.61 13.18 -12.50
N HIS A 279 -39.73 14.25 -13.26
CA HIS A 279 -40.32 14.25 -14.61
C HIS A 279 -39.30 14.50 -15.72
N PHE A 280 -38.01 14.34 -15.41
CA PHE A 280 -36.95 14.57 -16.39
C PHE A 280 -36.76 13.33 -17.27
N HIS A 281 -36.98 13.46 -18.59
CA HIS A 281 -36.85 12.36 -19.58
C HIS A 281 -35.55 12.44 -20.41
N GLY A 282 -34.48 12.99 -19.85
CA GLY A 282 -33.18 13.11 -20.48
C GLY A 282 -32.06 12.50 -19.66
N PRO A 283 -30.80 12.61 -20.09
CA PRO A 283 -29.65 12.24 -19.25
C PRO A 283 -29.65 13.13 -18.00
N PRO A 284 -29.35 12.55 -16.81
CA PRO A 284 -29.40 13.30 -15.55
C PRO A 284 -28.56 14.58 -15.62
N PRO A 285 -29.12 15.75 -15.23
CA PRO A 285 -28.37 17.02 -15.29
C PRO A 285 -27.12 17.01 -14.38
N ALA A 286 -27.18 16.25 -13.29
CA ALA A 286 -26.04 16.01 -12.43
C ALA A 286 -24.99 15.05 -13.04
N GLY A 287 -25.25 14.43 -14.19
CA GLY A 287 -24.36 13.40 -14.77
C GLY A 287 -24.64 11.99 -14.26
N THR A 288 -23.88 11.00 -14.76
CA THR A 288 -24.00 9.59 -14.37
C THR A 288 -23.01 9.23 -13.27
N ALA A 289 -23.30 8.17 -12.50
CA ALA A 289 -22.39 7.68 -11.46
C ALA A 289 -21.00 7.31 -12.03
N SER A 290 -20.95 6.69 -13.21
CA SER A 290 -19.67 6.34 -13.88
C SER A 290 -18.85 7.58 -14.25
N THR A 291 -19.50 8.68 -14.65
CA THR A 291 -18.83 9.95 -14.93
C THR A 291 -18.19 10.52 -13.66
N HIS A 292 -18.92 10.53 -12.53
CA HIS A 292 -18.41 11.04 -11.27
C HIS A 292 -17.27 10.18 -10.71
N VAL A 293 -17.37 8.84 -10.80
CA VAL A 293 -16.28 7.93 -10.44
C VAL A 293 -15.02 8.24 -11.28
N SER A 294 -15.19 8.51 -12.58
CA SER A 294 -14.06 8.85 -13.45
C SER A 294 -13.44 10.21 -13.09
N ILE A 295 -14.25 11.22 -12.79
CA ILE A 295 -13.79 12.55 -12.36
C ILE A 295 -12.99 12.40 -11.04
N ILE A 296 -13.55 11.71 -10.05
CA ILE A 296 -12.89 11.49 -8.75
C ILE A 296 -11.58 10.72 -8.94
N ALA A 297 -11.58 9.65 -9.75
CA ALA A 297 -10.38 8.86 -10.00
C ALA A 297 -9.27 9.69 -10.65
N LEU A 298 -9.58 10.47 -11.68
CA LEU A 298 -8.58 11.32 -12.37
C LEU A 298 -8.06 12.43 -11.46
N THR A 299 -8.93 13.17 -10.80
CA THR A 299 -8.53 14.28 -9.93
C THR A 299 -7.77 13.79 -8.70
N SER A 300 -8.18 12.66 -8.12
CA SER A 300 -7.47 12.05 -6.99
C SER A 300 -6.10 11.51 -7.39
N THR A 301 -5.98 10.91 -8.58
CA THR A 301 -4.69 10.45 -9.10
C THR A 301 -3.72 11.60 -9.30
N PHE A 302 -4.20 12.68 -9.94
CA PHE A 302 -3.43 13.91 -10.11
C PHE A 302 -2.99 14.49 -8.76
N ALA A 303 -3.91 14.60 -7.80
CA ALA A 303 -3.61 15.12 -6.46
C ALA A 303 -2.57 14.28 -5.72
N ARG A 304 -2.62 12.95 -5.84
CA ARG A 304 -1.64 12.04 -5.21
C ARG A 304 -0.23 12.28 -5.73
N LEU A 305 -0.05 12.34 -7.05
CA LEU A 305 1.24 12.61 -7.67
C LEU A 305 1.73 14.03 -7.36
N LEU A 306 0.86 15.02 -7.46
CA LEU A 306 1.18 16.41 -7.16
C LEU A 306 1.64 16.57 -5.70
N THR A 307 0.90 16.04 -4.75
CA THR A 307 1.24 16.16 -3.32
C THR A 307 2.47 15.36 -2.93
N GLY A 308 2.71 14.20 -3.56
CA GLY A 308 3.97 13.46 -3.43
C GLY A 308 5.16 14.32 -3.87
N THR A 309 5.07 14.93 -5.05
CA THR A 309 6.10 15.82 -5.59
C THR A 309 6.30 17.07 -4.74
N LEU A 310 5.20 17.73 -4.32
CA LEU A 310 5.27 18.91 -3.44
C LEU A 310 5.86 18.55 -2.07
N SER A 311 5.54 17.38 -1.55
CA SER A 311 6.13 16.87 -0.31
C SER A 311 7.65 16.75 -0.38
N ASP A 312 8.20 16.33 -1.52
CA ASP A 312 9.64 16.24 -1.73
C ASP A 312 10.28 17.60 -1.96
N LEU A 313 9.59 18.48 -2.71
CA LEU A 313 10.09 19.82 -3.03
C LEU A 313 10.21 20.72 -1.79
N PHE A 314 9.25 20.66 -0.87
CA PHE A 314 9.19 21.50 0.33
C PHE A 314 9.72 20.80 1.60
N ALA A 315 10.12 19.55 1.51
CA ALA A 315 10.70 18.84 2.65
C ALA A 315 12.05 19.45 3.04
N PRO A 316 12.35 19.55 4.34
CA PRO A 316 13.70 19.86 4.79
C PRO A 316 14.67 18.74 4.33
N PRO A 317 15.91 19.09 3.94
CA PRO A 317 16.91 18.11 3.54
C PRO A 317 17.20 17.15 4.70
N SER A 318 17.40 15.87 4.38
CA SER A 318 17.65 14.82 5.38
C SER A 318 19.00 14.95 6.07
N GLU A 319 19.96 15.64 5.43
CA GLU A 319 21.27 15.94 5.99
C GLU A 319 21.48 17.45 6.11
N PRO A 320 22.13 17.95 7.18
CA PRO A 320 22.48 19.35 7.32
C PRO A 320 23.62 19.70 6.37
N THR A 321 23.32 19.82 5.10
CA THR A 321 24.25 20.40 4.12
C THR A 321 24.39 21.89 4.45
N ILE A 322 25.63 22.36 4.63
CA ILE A 322 26.03 23.74 4.93
C ILE A 322 25.62 24.74 3.83
N VAL A 323 24.97 24.28 2.80
CA VAL A 323 24.45 25.13 1.73
C VAL A 323 23.18 25.80 2.23
N THR A 324 23.28 27.08 2.55
CA THR A 324 22.15 28.00 2.82
C THR A 324 21.23 28.05 1.60
N SER A 325 20.36 27.05 1.50
CA SER A 325 19.27 27.08 0.53
C SER A 325 18.23 28.09 1.02
N THR A 326 18.00 29.14 0.27
CA THR A 326 16.93 30.14 0.48
C THR A 326 15.54 29.57 0.20
N ARG A 327 15.40 28.24 0.07
CA ARG A 327 14.12 27.59 -0.20
C ARG A 327 13.26 27.58 1.07
N VAL A 328 11.99 27.92 0.90
CA VAL A 328 11.01 27.86 1.97
C VAL A 328 10.68 26.39 2.26
N HIS A 329 10.95 25.93 3.47
CA HIS A 329 10.65 24.58 3.90
C HIS A 329 9.37 24.57 4.75
N PHE A 330 8.44 23.71 4.42
CA PHE A 330 7.21 23.48 5.19
C PHE A 330 7.19 22.07 5.78
N SER A 331 6.58 21.96 6.95
CA SER A 331 6.23 20.63 7.46
C SER A 331 5.23 19.96 6.52
N ARG A 332 5.42 18.65 6.25
CA ARG A 332 4.48 17.86 5.46
C ARG A 332 3.06 17.87 6.00
N LEU A 333 2.88 18.08 7.31
CA LEU A 333 1.58 18.25 7.93
C LEU A 333 0.81 19.47 7.42
N VAL A 334 1.51 20.56 7.06
CA VAL A 334 0.87 21.77 6.53
C VAL A 334 0.19 21.49 5.18
N LEU A 335 0.71 20.54 4.40
CA LEU A 335 0.10 20.15 3.12
C LEU A 335 -1.23 19.40 3.29
N LEU A 336 -1.59 18.93 4.50
CA LEU A 336 -2.91 18.37 4.80
C LEU A 336 -4.01 19.44 4.91
N LEU A 337 -3.66 20.69 5.22
CA LEU A 337 -4.64 21.78 5.33
C LEU A 337 -5.36 22.06 4.00
N PRO A 338 -4.65 22.25 2.86
CA PRO A 338 -5.32 22.41 1.57
C PRO A 338 -6.23 21.24 1.22
N SER A 339 -5.85 19.99 1.53
CA SER A 339 -6.70 18.82 1.26
C SER A 339 -7.99 18.84 2.08
N ALA A 340 -7.94 19.24 3.35
CA ALA A 340 -9.12 19.41 4.18
C ALA A 340 -10.03 20.54 3.68
N VAL A 341 -9.45 21.66 3.24
CA VAL A 341 -10.22 22.79 2.65
C VAL A 341 -10.92 22.35 1.38
N LEU A 342 -10.26 21.62 0.49
CA LEU A 342 -10.87 21.13 -0.74
C LEU A 342 -12.06 20.20 -0.48
N LEU A 343 -11.93 19.29 0.50
CA LEU A 343 -13.04 18.43 0.94
C LEU A 343 -14.19 19.25 1.52
N PHE A 344 -13.88 20.20 2.39
CA PHE A 344 -14.89 21.10 2.95
C PHE A 344 -15.66 21.85 1.86
N LEU A 345 -14.97 22.41 0.86
CA LEU A 345 -15.59 23.07 -0.28
C LEU A 345 -16.47 22.11 -1.11
N ALA A 346 -16.02 20.86 -1.31
CA ALA A 346 -16.83 19.85 -2.01
C ALA A 346 -18.15 19.58 -1.28
N PHE A 347 -18.12 19.42 0.05
CA PHE A 347 -19.31 19.16 0.85
C PHE A 347 -20.22 20.38 0.94
N ILE A 348 -19.67 21.58 1.11
CA ILE A 348 -20.47 22.83 1.08
C ILE A 348 -21.16 22.98 -0.26
N ASN A 349 -20.44 22.77 -1.38
CA ASN A 349 -21.04 22.86 -2.71
C ASN A 349 -22.21 21.87 -2.88
N THR A 350 -22.11 20.69 -2.29
CA THR A 350 -23.17 19.67 -2.37
C THR A 350 -24.34 19.97 -1.41
N ALA A 351 -24.07 20.55 -0.23
CA ALA A 351 -25.07 20.72 0.84
C ALA A 351 -25.87 22.02 0.75
N LEU A 352 -25.27 23.10 0.25
CA LEU A 352 -25.94 24.38 0.22
C LEU A 352 -27.07 24.42 -0.83
N PRO A 353 -28.30 24.78 -0.46
CA PRO A 353 -29.46 24.79 -1.35
C PRO A 353 -29.29 25.66 -2.61
N ILE A 354 -28.44 26.70 -2.52
CA ILE A 354 -28.19 27.66 -3.59
C ILE A 354 -27.19 27.14 -4.65
N LEU A 355 -26.46 26.07 -4.35
CA LEU A 355 -25.45 25.49 -5.23
C LEU A 355 -25.99 24.25 -5.94
N VAL A 356 -25.40 23.09 -5.74
CA VAL A 356 -25.74 21.83 -6.43
C VAL A 356 -27.25 21.51 -6.36
N PRO A 357 -27.95 21.63 -5.22
CA PRO A 357 -29.39 21.33 -5.21
C PRO A 357 -30.24 22.21 -6.12
N SER A 358 -29.83 23.47 -6.39
CA SER A 358 -30.50 24.36 -7.33
C SER A 358 -29.92 24.28 -8.75
N ILE A 359 -28.65 23.94 -8.88
CA ILE A 359 -27.90 23.88 -10.15
C ILE A 359 -27.16 22.54 -10.20
N PRO A 360 -27.88 21.43 -10.56
CA PRO A 360 -27.26 20.08 -10.56
C PRO A 360 -26.02 19.94 -11.44
N GLU A 361 -25.84 20.81 -12.43
CA GLU A 361 -24.68 20.89 -13.31
C GLU A 361 -23.38 21.23 -12.57
N LEU A 362 -23.46 21.77 -11.34
CA LEU A 362 -22.30 22.02 -10.47
C LEU A 362 -21.82 20.76 -9.75
N PHE A 363 -22.56 19.65 -9.80
CA PHE A 363 -22.18 18.42 -9.09
C PHE A 363 -20.84 17.81 -9.52
N PRO A 364 -20.41 17.85 -10.81
CA PRO A 364 -19.07 17.47 -11.22
C PRO A 364 -17.95 18.26 -10.53
N LEU A 365 -18.20 19.54 -10.20
CA LEU A 365 -17.24 20.35 -9.44
C LEU A 365 -17.05 19.80 -8.02
N SER A 366 -18.14 19.41 -7.32
CA SER A 366 -18.05 18.74 -6.02
C SER A 366 -17.22 17.47 -6.09
N SER A 367 -17.45 16.65 -7.11
CA SER A 367 -16.69 15.41 -7.32
C SER A 367 -15.22 15.67 -7.61
N ALA A 368 -14.88 16.71 -8.37
CA ALA A 368 -13.51 17.09 -8.65
C ALA A 368 -12.78 17.61 -7.40
N LEU A 369 -13.41 18.50 -6.63
CA LEU A 369 -12.87 19.02 -5.37
C LEU A 369 -12.66 17.91 -4.35
N LEU A 370 -13.63 16.99 -4.24
CA LEU A 370 -13.54 15.83 -3.38
C LEU A 370 -12.36 14.93 -3.80
N GLY A 371 -12.25 14.61 -5.09
CA GLY A 371 -11.15 13.82 -5.61
C GLY A 371 -9.78 14.43 -5.31
N LEU A 372 -9.63 15.74 -5.47
CA LEU A 372 -8.38 16.45 -5.14
C LEU A 372 -8.04 16.35 -3.64
N GLY A 373 -9.00 16.68 -2.76
CA GLY A 373 -8.75 16.66 -1.32
C GLY A 373 -8.53 15.26 -0.76
N TYR A 374 -9.37 14.31 -1.17
CA TYR A 374 -9.26 12.89 -0.79
C TYR A 374 -7.95 12.26 -1.27
N GLY A 375 -7.59 12.48 -2.55
CA GLY A 375 -6.36 11.97 -3.13
C GLY A 375 -5.10 12.52 -2.44
N ALA A 376 -5.08 13.82 -2.16
CA ALA A 376 -3.98 14.46 -1.45
C ALA A 376 -3.77 13.87 -0.05
N GLY A 377 -4.84 13.67 0.74
CA GLY A 377 -4.77 13.06 2.05
C GLY A 377 -4.25 11.62 2.04
N PHE A 378 -4.75 10.80 1.10
CA PHE A 378 -4.31 9.41 0.93
C PHE A 378 -2.84 9.27 0.54
N SER A 379 -2.26 10.25 -0.15
CA SER A 379 -0.84 10.25 -0.49
C SER A 379 0.04 10.77 0.64
N LEU A 380 -0.37 11.87 1.29
CA LEU A 380 0.45 12.54 2.30
C LEU A 380 0.62 11.73 3.58
N VAL A 381 -0.43 11.04 4.06
CA VAL A 381 -0.36 10.33 5.35
C VAL A 381 0.63 9.17 5.33
N PRO A 382 0.68 8.27 4.30
CA PRO A 382 1.73 7.28 4.21
C PRO A 382 3.15 7.88 4.13
N ILE A 383 3.30 9.00 3.40
CA ILE A 383 4.58 9.71 3.30
C ILE A 383 5.00 10.21 4.68
N ILE A 384 4.09 10.82 5.44
CA ILE A 384 4.36 11.31 6.80
C ILE A 384 4.77 10.15 7.71
N ILE A 385 4.02 9.05 7.71
CA ILE A 385 4.33 7.85 8.51
C ILE A 385 5.71 7.31 8.16
N SER A 386 6.02 7.19 6.86
CA SER A 386 7.31 6.68 6.41
C SER A 386 8.49 7.55 6.86
N VAL A 387 8.29 8.88 6.98
CA VAL A 387 9.33 9.84 7.36
C VAL A 387 9.50 9.94 8.86
N VAL A 388 8.40 9.98 9.63
CA VAL A 388 8.42 10.17 11.08
C VAL A 388 8.82 8.90 11.82
N TRP A 389 8.24 7.75 11.44
CA TRP A 389 8.46 6.48 12.13
C TRP A 389 9.33 5.49 11.34
N GLY A 390 9.83 5.90 10.17
CA GLY A 390 10.74 5.10 9.34
C GLY A 390 10.01 4.08 8.45
N THR A 391 10.81 3.38 7.63
CA THR A 391 10.31 2.43 6.61
C THR A 391 10.46 0.97 7.00
N ALA A 392 11.24 0.65 8.04
CA ALA A 392 11.48 -0.74 8.46
C ALA A 392 10.18 -1.48 8.78
N ASN A 393 9.28 -0.85 9.54
CA ASN A 393 7.97 -1.36 9.95
C ASN A 393 6.82 -0.62 9.26
N PHE A 394 7.04 -0.16 8.04
CA PHE A 394 6.09 0.72 7.35
C PHE A 394 4.72 0.07 7.17
N ALA A 395 4.66 -1.20 6.73
CA ALA A 395 3.40 -1.87 6.49
C ALA A 395 2.62 -2.08 7.80
N THR A 396 3.29 -2.47 8.88
CA THR A 396 2.68 -2.60 10.20
C THR A 396 2.18 -1.25 10.72
N ASN A 397 3.00 -0.21 10.65
CA ASN A 397 2.66 1.13 11.14
C ASN A 397 1.53 1.78 10.32
N TRP A 398 1.50 1.56 9.01
CA TRP A 398 0.44 2.10 8.15
C TRP A 398 -0.94 1.53 8.47
N VAL A 399 -1.02 0.26 8.88
CA VAL A 399 -2.30 -0.45 9.07
C VAL A 399 -2.74 -0.62 10.52
N THR A 400 -1.88 -0.37 11.50
CA THR A 400 -2.25 -0.41 12.92
C THR A 400 -3.05 0.82 13.37
N HIS A 401 -3.74 1.49 12.45
CA HIS A 401 -4.80 2.43 12.78
C HIS A 401 -5.92 1.70 13.54
N PRO A 402 -6.51 2.31 14.53
CA PRO A 402 -6.92 1.74 15.79
C PRO A 402 -7.90 0.57 15.65
N ALA A 403 -7.40 -0.66 15.79
CA ALA A 403 -8.22 -1.73 16.32
C ALA A 403 -8.13 -1.67 17.85
N PRO A 404 -9.23 -1.72 18.59
CA PRO A 404 -9.20 -1.67 20.05
C PRO A 404 -8.37 -2.82 20.60
N ASN A 405 -7.48 -2.50 21.54
CA ASN A 405 -6.62 -3.43 22.26
C ASN A 405 -7.39 -4.62 22.82
N THR A 406 -7.16 -5.80 22.28
CA THR A 406 -7.51 -7.07 22.90
C THR A 406 -6.44 -8.12 22.65
N ILE A 407 -5.18 -7.79 22.88
CA ILE A 407 -4.15 -8.79 23.11
C ILE A 407 -3.24 -8.23 24.22
N THR A 408 -3.66 -8.41 25.44
CA THR A 408 -2.80 -8.40 26.61
C THR A 408 -1.92 -9.62 26.53
N ASP A 409 -0.64 -9.42 26.29
CA ASP A 409 0.37 -10.45 26.30
C ASP A 409 0.67 -10.83 27.76
N PRO A 410 0.35 -12.07 28.24
CA PRO A 410 0.58 -12.47 29.62
C PRO A 410 2.03 -12.86 29.93
N LEU A 411 2.99 -12.62 29.00
CA LEU A 411 4.37 -13.10 29.12
C LEU A 411 5.41 -12.05 29.57
N LEU A 412 5.02 -10.88 30.03
CA LEU A 412 5.94 -9.86 30.58
C LEU A 412 5.82 -9.68 32.10
N THR A 413 5.67 -10.77 32.84
CA THR A 413 6.02 -10.75 34.26
C THR A 413 7.49 -11.14 34.44
N HIS A 414 8.36 -10.14 34.41
CA HIS A 414 9.71 -10.30 34.92
C HIS A 414 9.66 -10.58 36.44
N PRO A 415 10.29 -11.63 36.95
CA PRO A 415 10.56 -11.71 38.36
C PRO A 415 11.63 -10.66 38.72
N ARG A 416 11.29 -9.72 39.59
CA ARG A 416 12.26 -8.89 40.26
C ARG A 416 13.24 -9.78 40.99
N ALA A 417 14.49 -9.77 40.57
CA ALA A 417 15.58 -10.31 41.35
C ALA A 417 15.71 -9.43 42.60
N SER A 418 15.39 -9.98 43.75
CA SER A 418 15.79 -9.50 45.04
C SER A 418 17.30 -9.74 45.17
N SER A 419 18.10 -8.70 45.24
CA SER A 419 19.47 -8.74 45.74
C SER A 419 19.50 -8.45 47.24
N PRO A 420 20.36 -9.12 48.00
CA PRO A 420 20.56 -8.88 49.44
C PRO A 420 21.26 -7.54 49.74
#